data_406463ff3c7c00044bf38c82ab5a21db
#
_entry.id   406463ff3c7c00044bf38c82ab5a21db
#
_cell.length_a   1.000
_cell.length_b   1.000
_cell.length_c   1.000
_cell.angle_alpha   90.00
_cell.angle_beta   90.00
_cell.angle_gamma   90.00
#
_symmetry.space_group_name_H-M   'P 1'
#
loop_
_entity.id
_entity.type
_entity.pdbx_description
1 polymer ?
#
loop_
_entity_poly.entity_id
_entity_poly.type
_entity_poly.pdbx_seq_one_letter_code
_entity_poly.pdbx_strand_id
1 'polypeptide(L)'
;MDTPDQLASLEGQQYLVLRPTEAVASEYRAIQEGALDRLGTPLRHPHTEHVTLRGFFEPERREELRALIRAWAAEQSPLELTADAVDVFPAPWQIVILRLARTPALVHAYASLTEVLRPTDFRRLDELSVEDWTFHLSVLYGKTLDPETWQQLAATEVRPLTPAPTEVVTEAELVWYEGGVEHAEVIPLGG
;
A
#
# COMPACT_ATOMS: atom_id res chain seq x y z
N MET A 1 12.77 6.46 -5.58
CA MET A 1 14.04 6.57 -4.80
C MET A 1 13.79 7.59 -3.69
N ASP A 2 13.80 7.11 -2.47
CA ASP A 2 13.49 7.91 -1.29
C ASP A 2 14.61 8.94 -1.03
N THR A 3 14.23 10.15 -0.63
CA THR A 3 15.22 11.09 -0.15
C THR A 3 15.67 10.71 1.26
N PRO A 4 16.89 11.07 1.69
CA PRO A 4 17.32 10.84 3.07
C PRO A 4 16.33 11.38 4.11
N ASP A 5 15.69 12.51 3.86
CA ASP A 5 14.69 13.09 4.77
C ASP A 5 13.40 12.28 4.83
N GLN A 6 12.97 11.66 3.71
CA GLN A 6 11.82 10.76 3.69
C GLN A 6 12.10 9.48 4.47
N LEU A 7 13.25 8.84 4.22
CA LEU A 7 13.67 7.65 4.97
C LEU A 7 13.81 7.96 6.47
N ALA A 8 14.38 9.11 6.83
CA ALA A 8 14.45 9.54 8.22
C ALA A 8 13.07 9.73 8.87
N SER A 9 12.06 10.17 8.11
CA SER A 9 10.69 10.32 8.62
C SER A 9 9.98 8.98 8.86
N LEU A 10 10.48 7.89 8.26
CA LEU A 10 9.95 6.54 8.40
C LEU A 10 10.72 5.71 9.44
N GLU A 11 11.78 6.26 10.03
CA GLU A 11 12.63 5.55 11.00
C GLU A 11 11.81 4.89 12.11
N GLY A 12 12.02 3.59 12.33
CA GLY A 12 11.33 2.79 13.31
C GLY A 12 9.93 2.31 12.91
N GLN A 13 9.43 2.72 11.75
CA GLN A 13 8.14 2.25 11.24
C GLN A 13 8.30 0.90 10.53
N GLN A 14 7.23 0.09 10.57
CA GLN A 14 7.12 -1.16 9.84
C GLN A 14 5.77 -1.20 9.11
N TYR A 15 5.75 -1.88 7.95
CA TYR A 15 4.54 -2.03 7.15
C TYR A 15 4.41 -3.45 6.64
N LEU A 16 3.27 -4.07 6.87
CA LEU A 16 2.89 -5.30 6.19
C LEU A 16 2.20 -4.92 4.88
N VAL A 17 2.79 -5.34 3.77
CA VAL A 17 2.32 -5.00 2.43
C VAL A 17 2.15 -6.24 1.55
N LEU A 18 1.30 -6.13 0.53
CA LEU A 18 1.25 -7.04 -0.61
C LEU A 18 1.89 -6.32 -1.80
N ARG A 19 2.73 -7.03 -2.54
CA ARG A 19 3.41 -6.44 -3.69
C ARG A 19 2.98 -7.14 -4.98
N PRO A 20 2.08 -6.53 -5.77
CA PRO A 20 1.73 -7.05 -7.08
C PRO A 20 2.94 -6.95 -8.02
N THR A 21 3.05 -7.90 -8.96
CA THR A 21 4.20 -7.98 -9.89
C THR A 21 3.79 -8.14 -11.35
N GLU A 22 2.51 -8.41 -11.61
CA GLU A 22 1.99 -8.74 -12.94
C GLU A 22 1.01 -7.69 -13.48
N ALA A 23 -0.25 -8.06 -13.66
CA ALA A 23 -1.25 -7.23 -14.34
C ALA A 23 -1.59 -5.96 -13.55
N VAL A 24 -1.77 -6.05 -12.23
CA VAL A 24 -2.06 -4.90 -11.36
C VAL A 24 -0.85 -3.97 -11.30
N ALA A 25 0.36 -4.52 -11.17
CA ALA A 25 1.59 -3.73 -11.18
C ALA A 25 1.83 -3.05 -12.55
N SER A 26 1.48 -3.71 -13.64
CA SER A 26 1.60 -3.12 -14.99
C SER A 26 0.64 -1.96 -15.18
N GLU A 27 -0.61 -2.09 -14.72
CA GLU A 27 -1.58 -1.00 -14.75
C GLU A 27 -1.15 0.17 -13.86
N TYR A 28 -0.66 -0.13 -12.65
CA TYR A 28 -0.10 0.89 -11.74
C TYR A 28 0.96 1.74 -12.45
N ARG A 29 1.95 1.10 -13.10
CA ARG A 29 3.04 1.80 -13.80
C ARG A 29 2.53 2.61 -14.97
N ALA A 30 1.58 2.07 -15.76
CA ALA A 30 1.00 2.78 -16.91
C ALA A 30 0.25 4.05 -16.47
N ILE A 31 -0.52 3.98 -15.37
CA ILE A 31 -1.23 5.13 -14.80
C ILE A 31 -0.23 6.17 -14.31
N GLN A 32 0.81 5.72 -13.59
CA GLN A 32 1.84 6.59 -13.03
C GLN A 32 2.60 7.36 -14.14
N GLU A 33 3.08 6.64 -15.15
CA GLU A 33 3.77 7.24 -16.31
C GLU A 33 2.87 8.24 -17.03
N GLY A 34 1.62 7.86 -17.31
CA GLY A 34 0.67 8.74 -17.98
C GLY A 34 0.32 10.00 -17.18
N ALA A 35 0.21 9.90 -15.85
CA ALA A 35 -0.05 11.05 -14.99
C ALA A 35 1.16 12.00 -14.93
N LEU A 36 2.38 11.45 -14.84
CA LEU A 36 3.62 12.23 -14.85
C LEU A 36 3.85 12.95 -16.19
N ASP A 37 3.61 12.27 -17.30
CA ASP A 37 3.73 12.87 -18.63
C ASP A 37 2.79 14.06 -18.80
N ARG A 38 1.55 13.94 -18.30
CA ARG A 38 0.57 15.05 -18.33
C ARG A 38 0.97 16.23 -17.47
N LEU A 39 1.56 15.97 -16.33
CA LEU A 39 2.03 17.04 -15.44
C LEU A 39 3.24 17.78 -15.99
N GLY A 40 4.06 17.14 -16.83
CA GLY A 40 5.28 17.73 -17.39
C GLY A 40 6.31 18.14 -16.32
N THR A 41 6.10 17.75 -15.08
CA THR A 41 6.95 18.07 -13.93
C THR A 41 7.33 16.77 -13.23
N PRO A 42 8.62 16.54 -12.96
CA PRO A 42 9.05 15.35 -12.26
C PRO A 42 8.57 15.42 -10.80
N LEU A 43 7.45 14.75 -10.52
CA LEU A 43 7.08 14.44 -9.14
C LEU A 43 7.88 13.22 -8.68
N ARG A 44 8.38 13.29 -7.46
CA ARG A 44 9.12 12.16 -6.87
C ARG A 44 8.13 11.11 -6.36
N HIS A 45 8.40 9.85 -6.69
CA HIS A 45 7.69 8.72 -6.14
C HIS A 45 8.62 8.05 -5.14
N PRO A 46 8.28 8.10 -3.85
CA PRO A 46 9.12 7.48 -2.85
C PRO A 46 8.97 5.95 -2.82
N HIS A 47 7.87 5.39 -3.31
CA HIS A 47 7.54 3.99 -3.10
C HIS A 47 7.36 3.23 -4.42
N THR A 48 7.77 1.97 -4.39
CA THR A 48 7.38 0.98 -5.39
C THR A 48 5.93 0.57 -5.17
N GLU A 49 5.32 -0.05 -6.18
CA GLU A 49 3.96 -0.56 -6.11
C GLU A 49 3.75 -1.48 -4.90
N HIS A 50 2.82 -1.16 -4.03
CA HIS A 50 2.42 -2.00 -2.90
C HIS A 50 1.03 -1.64 -2.38
N VAL A 51 0.40 -2.61 -1.74
CA VAL A 51 -0.85 -2.47 -1.00
C VAL A 51 -0.55 -2.60 0.47
N THR A 52 -0.74 -1.56 1.25
CA THR A 52 -0.55 -1.64 2.71
C THR A 52 -1.73 -2.37 3.35
N LEU A 53 -1.45 -3.40 4.12
CA LEU A 53 -2.41 -4.06 5.00
C LEU A 53 -2.40 -3.45 6.39
N ARG A 54 -1.20 -3.16 6.94
CA ARG A 54 -1.07 -2.59 8.29
C ARG A 54 0.27 -1.89 8.47
N GLY A 55 0.24 -0.73 9.16
CA GLY A 55 1.43 -0.06 9.65
C GLY A 55 1.64 -0.27 11.15
N PHE A 56 2.91 -0.26 11.59
CA PHE A 56 3.33 -0.44 12.98
C PHE A 56 4.44 0.51 13.36
N PHE A 57 4.62 0.72 14.67
CA PHE A 57 5.80 1.38 15.22
C PHE A 57 6.33 0.56 16.41
N GLU A 58 7.14 -0.47 16.10
CA GLU A 58 7.68 -1.44 17.06
C GLU A 58 9.18 -1.71 16.81
N PRO A 59 10.03 -0.66 16.85
CA PRO A 59 11.45 -0.81 16.53
C PRO A 59 12.18 -1.79 17.46
N GLU A 60 11.79 -1.83 18.74
CA GLU A 60 12.41 -2.70 19.74
C GLU A 60 11.82 -4.11 19.80
N ARG A 61 10.57 -4.30 19.30
CA ARG A 61 9.85 -5.59 19.32
C ARG A 61 9.65 -6.16 17.92
N ARG A 62 10.51 -5.80 16.99
CA ARG A 62 10.41 -6.23 15.59
C ARG A 62 10.37 -7.76 15.45
N GLU A 63 11.15 -8.51 16.20
CA GLU A 63 11.16 -9.98 16.12
C GLU A 63 9.84 -10.59 16.61
N GLU A 64 9.22 -10.02 17.64
CA GLU A 64 7.90 -10.46 18.11
C GLU A 64 6.83 -10.18 17.06
N LEU A 65 6.85 -8.99 16.45
CA LEU A 65 5.96 -8.63 15.38
C LEU A 65 6.15 -9.55 14.17
N ARG A 66 7.39 -9.82 13.75
CA ARG A 66 7.71 -10.74 12.65
C ARG A 66 7.16 -12.14 12.91
N ALA A 67 7.35 -12.67 14.12
CA ALA A 67 6.83 -14.00 14.49
C ALA A 67 5.30 -14.05 14.39
N LEU A 68 4.60 -13.02 14.86
CA LEU A 68 3.14 -12.93 14.74
C LEU A 68 2.69 -12.84 13.27
N ILE A 69 3.33 -12.00 12.46
CA ILE A 69 2.99 -11.85 11.03
C ILE A 69 3.25 -13.15 10.26
N ARG A 70 4.34 -13.85 10.51
CA ARG A 70 4.60 -15.16 9.89
C ARG A 70 3.53 -16.19 10.27
N ALA A 71 3.12 -16.23 11.53
CA ALA A 71 2.06 -17.14 11.99
C ALA A 71 0.72 -16.80 11.31
N TRP A 72 0.38 -15.51 11.20
CA TRP A 72 -0.81 -15.06 10.47
C TRP A 72 -0.72 -15.44 8.98
N ALA A 73 0.42 -15.19 8.33
CA ALA A 73 0.61 -15.45 6.89
C ALA A 73 0.49 -16.95 6.56
N ALA A 74 0.97 -17.83 7.42
CA ALA A 74 0.86 -19.28 7.25
C ALA A 74 -0.60 -19.78 7.19
N GLU A 75 -1.53 -19.05 7.79
CA GLU A 75 -2.96 -19.37 7.78
C GLU A 75 -3.73 -18.73 6.60
N GLN A 76 -3.06 -17.90 5.79
CA GLN A 76 -3.68 -17.27 4.63
C GLN A 76 -3.57 -18.18 3.39
N SER A 77 -4.50 -18.01 2.46
CA SER A 77 -4.34 -18.52 1.10
C SER A 77 -3.78 -17.42 0.20
N PRO A 78 -3.26 -17.76 -0.99
CA PRO A 78 -2.94 -16.75 -2.00
C PRO A 78 -4.09 -15.77 -2.22
N LEU A 79 -3.78 -14.48 -2.38
CA LEU A 79 -4.75 -13.39 -2.42
C LEU A 79 -4.92 -12.89 -3.85
N GLU A 80 -6.15 -12.93 -4.36
CA GLU A 80 -6.51 -12.28 -5.61
C GLU A 80 -6.66 -10.77 -5.38
N LEU A 81 -5.90 -9.99 -6.14
CA LEU A 81 -5.98 -8.53 -6.21
C LEU A 81 -6.64 -8.15 -7.54
N THR A 82 -7.71 -7.38 -7.48
CA THR A 82 -8.40 -6.83 -8.65
C THR A 82 -8.45 -5.32 -8.54
N ALA A 83 -7.83 -4.60 -9.47
CA ALA A 83 -7.92 -3.15 -9.50
C ALA A 83 -9.19 -2.72 -10.26
N ASP A 84 -10.12 -2.06 -9.57
CA ASP A 84 -11.43 -1.71 -10.12
C ASP A 84 -11.54 -0.25 -10.59
N ALA A 85 -10.70 0.64 -10.09
CA ALA A 85 -10.71 2.04 -10.48
C ALA A 85 -9.39 2.75 -10.20
N VAL A 86 -9.16 3.83 -10.94
CA VAL A 86 -8.30 4.92 -10.50
C VAL A 86 -9.17 5.90 -9.71
N ASP A 87 -8.73 6.26 -8.53
CA ASP A 87 -9.46 7.13 -7.61
C ASP A 87 -8.49 8.09 -6.91
N VAL A 88 -8.97 8.94 -6.02
CA VAL A 88 -8.12 9.91 -5.31
C VAL A 88 -8.46 9.96 -3.82
N PHE A 89 -7.45 10.16 -2.99
CA PHE A 89 -7.66 10.75 -1.67
C PHE A 89 -7.58 12.27 -1.81
N PRO A 90 -8.65 12.99 -1.43
CA PRO A 90 -8.69 14.45 -1.57
C PRO A 90 -7.71 15.14 -0.60
N ALA A 91 -7.69 16.47 -0.62
CA ALA A 91 -6.97 17.23 0.40
C ALA A 91 -7.41 16.80 1.82
N PRO A 92 -6.49 16.70 2.78
CA PRO A 92 -5.11 17.19 2.73
C PRO A 92 -4.10 16.18 2.16
N TRP A 93 -4.51 14.97 1.78
CA TRP A 93 -3.57 13.93 1.30
C TRP A 93 -3.15 14.13 -0.15
N GLN A 94 -4.10 14.47 -1.03
CA GLN A 94 -3.87 14.67 -2.47
C GLN A 94 -3.07 13.52 -3.09
N ILE A 95 -3.64 12.32 -3.06
CA ILE A 95 -3.00 11.11 -3.59
C ILE A 95 -3.88 10.54 -4.70
N VAL A 96 -3.30 10.30 -5.89
CA VAL A 96 -3.91 9.45 -6.92
C VAL A 96 -3.65 8.00 -6.51
N ILE A 97 -4.68 7.18 -6.51
CA ILE A 97 -4.61 5.79 -6.10
C ILE A 97 -5.13 4.85 -7.17
N LEU A 98 -4.54 3.68 -7.27
CA LEU A 98 -5.13 2.52 -7.92
C LEU A 98 -5.92 1.77 -6.84
N ARG A 99 -7.26 1.87 -6.92
CA ARG A 99 -8.14 1.25 -5.94
C ARG A 99 -8.33 -0.22 -6.26
N LEU A 100 -8.33 -1.05 -5.23
CA LEU A 100 -8.61 -2.47 -5.35
C LEU A 100 -10.06 -2.77 -4.93
N ALA A 101 -10.68 -3.69 -5.66
CA ALA A 101 -11.96 -4.27 -5.29
C ALA A 101 -11.88 -4.96 -3.92
N ARG A 102 -12.94 -4.85 -3.14
CA ARG A 102 -13.06 -5.49 -1.83
C ARG A 102 -13.44 -6.96 -1.99
N THR A 103 -12.52 -7.77 -2.55
CA THR A 103 -12.74 -9.22 -2.67
C THR A 103 -12.92 -9.85 -1.29
N PRO A 104 -13.72 -10.93 -1.16
CA PRO A 104 -13.88 -11.63 0.12
C PRO A 104 -12.53 -12.07 0.72
N ALA A 105 -11.58 -12.50 -0.11
CA ALA A 105 -10.26 -12.94 0.33
C ALA A 105 -9.45 -11.80 0.93
N LEU A 106 -9.41 -10.63 0.26
CA LEU A 106 -8.67 -9.46 0.74
C LEU A 106 -9.28 -8.87 2.02
N VAL A 107 -10.62 -8.81 2.08
CA VAL A 107 -11.35 -8.40 3.29
C VAL A 107 -11.07 -9.36 4.45
N HIS A 108 -11.08 -10.68 4.19
CA HIS A 108 -10.78 -11.69 5.19
C HIS A 108 -9.34 -11.56 5.71
N ALA A 109 -8.36 -11.39 4.83
CA ALA A 109 -6.96 -11.22 5.22
C ALA A 109 -6.77 -10.01 6.16
N TYR A 110 -7.39 -8.87 5.84
CA TYR A 110 -7.35 -7.68 6.71
C TYR A 110 -8.04 -7.91 8.05
N ALA A 111 -9.24 -8.53 8.05
CA ALA A 111 -10.01 -8.80 9.25
C ALA A 111 -9.30 -9.81 10.15
N SER A 112 -8.77 -10.92 9.60
CA SER A 112 -8.03 -11.94 10.37
C SER A 112 -6.75 -11.36 10.98
N LEU A 113 -6.05 -10.47 10.26
CA LEU A 113 -4.91 -9.74 10.80
C LEU A 113 -5.31 -8.88 12.01
N THR A 114 -6.45 -8.18 11.91
CA THR A 114 -6.99 -7.39 13.03
C THR A 114 -7.28 -8.27 14.24
N GLU A 115 -7.84 -9.47 14.02
CA GLU A 115 -8.15 -10.42 15.10
C GLU A 115 -6.89 -10.94 15.81
N VAL A 116 -5.83 -11.29 15.10
CA VAL A 116 -4.58 -11.75 15.73
C VAL A 116 -3.82 -10.63 16.42
N LEU A 117 -4.01 -9.39 15.97
CA LEU A 117 -3.42 -8.22 16.60
C LEU A 117 -4.19 -7.73 17.83
N ARG A 118 -5.48 -8.03 17.96
CA ARG A 118 -6.36 -7.52 19.04
C ARG A 118 -5.84 -7.80 20.46
N PRO A 119 -5.31 -9.00 20.79
CA PRO A 119 -4.79 -9.26 22.13
C PRO A 119 -3.41 -8.65 22.40
N THR A 120 -2.80 -7.98 21.41
CA THR A 120 -1.47 -7.39 21.53
C THR A 120 -1.55 -5.90 21.88
N ASP A 121 -0.48 -5.38 22.42
CA ASP A 121 -0.26 -3.96 22.68
C ASP A 121 0.64 -3.29 21.63
N PHE A 122 0.86 -3.92 20.47
CA PHE A 122 1.61 -3.34 19.37
C PHE A 122 0.99 -2.01 18.92
N ARG A 123 1.84 -1.01 18.79
CA ARG A 123 1.43 0.31 18.28
C ARG A 123 1.17 0.23 16.77
N ARG A 124 -0.08 0.38 16.39
CA ARG A 124 -0.53 0.38 14.98
C ARG A 124 -0.60 1.81 14.47
N LEU A 125 -0.21 1.99 13.22
CA LEU A 125 -0.26 3.27 12.54
C LEU A 125 -1.53 3.32 11.67
N ASP A 126 -2.31 4.40 11.81
CA ASP A 126 -3.49 4.71 10.98
C ASP A 126 -4.48 3.53 10.82
N GLU A 127 -4.66 2.74 11.90
CA GLU A 127 -5.60 1.61 11.89
C GLU A 127 -7.04 2.10 11.73
N LEU A 128 -7.71 1.59 10.71
CA LEU A 128 -9.15 1.79 10.48
C LEU A 128 -9.89 0.46 10.60
N SER A 129 -11.21 0.54 10.76
CA SER A 129 -12.07 -0.63 10.65
C SER A 129 -11.98 -1.23 9.25
N VAL A 130 -12.30 -2.51 9.10
CA VAL A 130 -12.29 -3.13 7.77
C VAL A 130 -13.29 -2.46 6.83
N GLU A 131 -14.40 -1.93 7.35
CA GLU A 131 -15.42 -1.21 6.59
C GLU A 131 -14.89 0.09 5.98
N ASP A 132 -14.07 0.81 6.75
CA ASP A 132 -13.52 2.12 6.37
C ASP A 132 -12.20 2.02 5.61
N TRP A 133 -11.56 0.82 5.59
CA TRP A 133 -10.28 0.64 4.92
C TRP A 133 -10.44 0.58 3.40
N THR A 134 -9.74 1.47 2.71
CA THR A 134 -9.64 1.44 1.25
C THR A 134 -8.37 0.70 0.83
N PHE A 135 -8.53 -0.47 0.22
CA PHE A 135 -7.40 -1.18 -0.38
C PHE A 135 -6.94 -0.45 -1.63
N HIS A 136 -5.67 -0.08 -1.68
CA HIS A 136 -5.13 0.74 -2.78
C HIS A 136 -3.62 0.63 -2.91
N LEU A 137 -3.14 1.02 -4.09
CA LEU A 137 -1.74 1.37 -4.32
C LEU A 137 -1.67 2.89 -4.50
N SER A 138 -0.76 3.56 -3.81
CA SER A 138 -0.53 5.00 -3.98
C SER A 138 0.27 5.26 -5.26
N VAL A 139 -0.37 5.83 -6.28
CA VAL A 139 0.23 6.05 -7.60
C VAL A 139 1.07 7.32 -7.65
N LEU A 140 0.54 8.40 -7.07
CA LEU A 140 1.17 9.72 -7.14
C LEU A 140 0.74 10.61 -5.98
N TYR A 141 1.72 11.29 -5.36
CA TYR A 141 1.49 12.22 -4.26
C TYR A 141 1.50 13.67 -4.78
N GLY A 142 0.34 14.30 -4.79
CA GLY A 142 0.13 15.64 -5.33
C GLY A 142 0.22 16.79 -4.32
N LYS A 143 0.71 16.55 -3.09
CA LYS A 143 0.77 17.58 -2.01
C LYS A 143 1.54 18.86 -2.38
N THR A 144 2.45 18.78 -3.34
CA THR A 144 3.26 19.92 -3.81
C THR A 144 2.63 20.63 -5.00
N LEU A 145 1.53 20.10 -5.56
CA LEU A 145 0.80 20.74 -6.64
C LEU A 145 -0.08 21.87 -6.09
N ASP A 146 -0.24 22.92 -6.89
CA ASP A 146 -1.25 23.93 -6.59
C ASP A 146 -2.67 23.35 -6.72
N PRO A 147 -3.68 23.97 -6.11
CA PRO A 147 -5.03 23.42 -6.08
C PRO A 147 -5.67 23.24 -7.46
N GLU A 148 -5.37 24.09 -8.43
CA GLU A 148 -5.95 24.01 -9.77
C GLU A 148 -5.36 22.83 -10.54
N THR A 149 -4.03 22.69 -10.56
CA THR A 149 -3.32 21.54 -11.14
C THR A 149 -3.76 20.23 -10.53
N TRP A 150 -3.91 20.18 -9.19
CA TRP A 150 -4.43 19.00 -8.50
C TRP A 150 -5.86 18.65 -8.94
N GLN A 151 -6.77 19.62 -9.02
CA GLN A 151 -8.16 19.38 -9.44
C GLN A 151 -8.23 18.86 -10.88
N GLN A 152 -7.43 19.42 -11.79
CA GLN A 152 -7.37 18.97 -13.18
C GLN A 152 -6.83 17.54 -13.27
N LEU A 153 -5.77 17.22 -12.55
CA LEU A 153 -5.21 15.86 -12.48
C LEU A 153 -6.26 14.88 -11.95
N ALA A 154 -6.87 15.15 -10.81
CA ALA A 154 -7.89 14.31 -10.21
C ALA A 154 -9.07 14.07 -11.17
N ALA A 155 -9.57 15.11 -11.82
CA ALA A 155 -10.68 15.00 -12.78
C ALA A 155 -10.31 14.16 -14.02
N THR A 156 -9.04 14.16 -14.41
CA THR A 156 -8.55 13.39 -15.58
C THR A 156 -8.31 11.93 -15.23
N GLU A 157 -7.80 11.66 -14.01
CA GLU A 157 -7.39 10.30 -13.64
C GLU A 157 -8.52 9.44 -13.11
N VAL A 158 -9.50 10.02 -12.40
CA VAL A 158 -10.59 9.25 -11.78
C VAL A 158 -11.45 8.58 -12.85
N ARG A 159 -11.42 7.24 -12.86
CA ARG A 159 -12.18 6.42 -13.80
C ARG A 159 -12.30 4.97 -13.32
N PRO A 160 -13.37 4.24 -13.69
CA PRO A 160 -13.40 2.80 -13.56
C PRO A 160 -12.39 2.15 -14.51
N LEU A 161 -11.91 0.97 -14.16
CA LEU A 161 -11.06 0.15 -15.02
C LEU A 161 -11.88 -0.97 -15.67
N THR A 162 -11.88 -1.02 -16.99
CA THR A 162 -12.61 -2.03 -17.75
C THR A 162 -11.79 -2.47 -18.97
N PRO A 163 -11.29 -3.71 -19.04
CA PRO A 163 -11.38 -4.74 -17.99
C PRO A 163 -10.57 -4.38 -16.74
N ALA A 164 -11.00 -4.87 -15.58
CA ALA A 164 -10.29 -4.72 -14.34
C ALA A 164 -9.06 -5.67 -14.32
N PRO A 165 -7.81 -5.17 -14.22
CA PRO A 165 -6.65 -6.03 -14.10
C PRO A 165 -6.70 -6.83 -12.79
N THR A 166 -6.36 -8.11 -12.89
CA THR A 166 -6.41 -9.05 -11.76
C THR A 166 -5.14 -9.88 -11.75
N GLU A 167 -4.59 -10.11 -10.56
CA GLU A 167 -3.48 -11.04 -10.34
C GLU A 167 -3.59 -11.71 -8.98
N VAL A 168 -2.81 -12.77 -8.77
CA VAL A 168 -2.75 -13.50 -7.49
C VAL A 168 -1.37 -13.27 -6.86
N VAL A 169 -1.36 -12.75 -5.64
CA VAL A 169 -0.15 -12.65 -4.83
C VAL A 169 -0.06 -13.82 -3.86
N THR A 170 1.11 -14.43 -3.79
CA THR A 170 1.42 -15.61 -2.96
C THR A 170 2.30 -15.26 -1.75
N GLU A 171 2.67 -14.00 -1.62
CA GLU A 171 3.61 -13.52 -0.61
C GLU A 171 3.14 -12.18 -0.07
N ALA A 172 3.42 -11.94 1.21
CA ALA A 172 3.40 -10.63 1.82
C ALA A 172 4.84 -10.18 2.10
N GLU A 173 5.05 -8.91 2.29
CA GLU A 173 6.33 -8.37 2.75
C GLU A 173 6.15 -7.61 4.05
N LEU A 174 7.02 -7.87 5.03
CA LEU A 174 7.18 -6.98 6.16
C LEU A 174 8.36 -6.05 5.86
N VAL A 175 8.05 -4.78 5.62
CA VAL A 175 9.02 -3.72 5.33
C VAL A 175 9.28 -2.95 6.62
N TRP A 176 10.54 -2.56 6.87
CA TRP A 176 10.90 -1.68 8.00
C TRP A 176 12.02 -0.72 7.63
N TYR A 177 12.09 0.37 8.38
CA TYR A 177 13.08 1.45 8.16
C TYR A 177 13.98 1.56 9.38
N GLU A 178 15.30 1.43 9.16
CA GLU A 178 16.31 1.46 10.21
C GLU A 178 17.61 2.05 9.67
N GLY A 179 18.17 3.05 10.35
CA GLY A 179 19.40 3.72 9.96
C GLY A 179 19.31 4.42 8.60
N GLY A 180 18.13 4.90 8.21
CA GLY A 180 17.90 5.53 6.91
C GLY A 180 17.89 4.54 5.74
N VAL A 181 17.67 3.26 6.00
CA VAL A 181 17.60 2.18 5.00
C VAL A 181 16.26 1.47 5.09
N GLU A 182 15.67 1.18 3.93
CA GLU A 182 14.54 0.27 3.83
C GLU A 182 15.02 -1.18 3.81
N HIS A 183 14.42 -1.99 4.67
CA HIS A 183 14.61 -3.44 4.73
C HIS A 183 13.29 -4.13 4.44
N ALA A 184 13.33 -5.34 3.91
CA ALA A 184 12.14 -6.14 3.68
C ALA A 184 12.40 -7.61 3.96
N GLU A 185 11.36 -8.28 4.43
CA GLU A 185 11.28 -9.73 4.54
C GLU A 185 10.08 -10.23 3.75
N VAL A 186 10.32 -11.11 2.80
CA VAL A 186 9.27 -11.80 2.06
C VAL A 186 8.73 -12.95 2.90
N ILE A 187 7.42 -13.02 3.05
CA ILE A 187 6.70 -13.99 3.88
C ILE A 187 5.67 -14.71 3.00
N PRO A 188 5.85 -16.02 2.71
CA PRO A 188 4.88 -16.79 1.93
C PRO A 188 3.49 -16.81 2.60
N LEU A 189 2.43 -16.72 1.79
CA LEU A 189 1.04 -16.94 2.20
C LEU A 189 0.70 -18.41 1.99
N GLY A 190 0.22 -19.06 3.03
CA GLY A 190 -0.08 -20.48 2.99
C GLY A 190 1.17 -21.33 3.20
N GLY A 191 1.32 -21.92 4.35
CA GLY A 191 2.42 -22.83 4.68
C GLY A 191 2.23 -24.22 4.09
#